data_2b4b139ec2807683ffe356170c46f9a8
#
_entry.id   2b4b139ec2807683ffe356170c46f9a8
#
_cell.length_a   1.000
_cell.length_b   1.000
_cell.length_c   1.000
_cell.angle_alpha   90.00
_cell.angle_beta   90.00
_cell.angle_gamma   90.00
#
_symmetry.space_group_name_H-M   'P 1'
#
loop_
_entity.id
_entity.type
_entity.pdbx_description
1 polymer ?
#
loop_
_entity_poly.entity_id
_entity_poly.type
_entity_poly.pdbx_seq_one_letter_code
_entity_poly.pdbx_strand_id
1 'polypeptide(L)'
;MKLSNRRRMLALSALVMGGAVLSNTAWAQTKETLKFGLAMPLSGSQALYGADQVKAAQWAVADINAKGGVNGKQLEMIVLDTQADPQLGINAVKRLTSVDNVPVFITAWSAVVKAVAPIANRDKVLELSVGANSPDIAKLGDYVYTTFPLAEVDVSGLAKYTHTTLGKKTAAVMYINNDSGVEGAAIYKSVFEKAGGKVVAYEAYDTKATEFTGALLKVRAANPEIIHIQGLVSDLPQVIAQMRQLGLQQRVSTYSAGYNPKVIEQLGAAAEGLIVTSLAPGVSDNPNVGAFINRWKDAEKRVPNGLPYTQYLYDGPYLVAELYKWIEKNKLPATGENMRKALITVKNFELPMTGGLQVGEDHRVNKPVYLLTVDKGQFVPLATIK
;
A
#
# COMPACT_ATOMS: atom_id res chain seq x y z
N MET A 1 17.98 38.10 -88.93
CA MET A 1 18.81 39.10 -88.26
C MET A 1 18.10 39.56 -86.97
N LYS A 2 18.63 39.37 -85.76
CA LYS A 2 18.19 39.61 -84.42
C LYS A 2 17.90 38.35 -83.62
N LEU A 3 18.96 37.68 -83.27
CA LEU A 3 19.02 36.70 -82.18
C LEU A 3 20.17 37.13 -81.24
N SER A 4 19.94 37.89 -80.21
CA SER A 4 20.97 38.17 -79.23
C SER A 4 20.47 38.98 -78.02
N ASN A 5 19.49 38.53 -77.27
CA ASN A 5 19.18 39.16 -75.95
C ASN A 5 18.50 38.23 -74.98
N ARG A 6 18.54 36.94 -75.19
CA ARG A 6 17.93 35.99 -74.25
C ARG A 6 18.91 35.19 -73.35
N ARG A 7 20.21 35.46 -73.44
CA ARG A 7 21.24 34.70 -72.66
C ARG A 7 21.91 35.45 -71.51
N ARG A 8 21.46 36.66 -71.18
CA ARG A 8 22.05 37.44 -70.09
C ARG A 8 21.13 37.69 -68.88
N MET A 9 19.88 37.09 -68.85
CA MET A 9 18.97 37.24 -67.71
C MET A 9 18.78 35.94 -66.88
N LEU A 10 19.56 34.90 -67.14
CA LEU A 10 19.47 33.60 -66.43
C LEU A 10 20.68 33.34 -65.50
N ALA A 11 21.55 34.33 -65.29
CA ALA A 11 22.75 34.15 -64.46
C ALA A 11 22.76 34.96 -63.13
N LEU A 12 21.64 35.62 -62.75
CA LEU A 12 21.59 36.43 -61.51
C LEU A 12 20.48 35.99 -60.53
N SER A 13 19.78 34.92 -60.76
CA SER A 13 18.73 34.38 -59.85
C SER A 13 19.09 33.09 -59.12
N ALA A 14 20.36 32.67 -59.15
CA ALA A 14 20.85 31.43 -58.53
C ALA A 14 21.73 31.65 -57.27
N LEU A 15 21.76 32.85 -56.71
CA LEU A 15 22.66 33.15 -55.57
C LEU A 15 21.95 33.70 -54.32
N VAL A 16 20.63 33.57 -54.16
CA VAL A 16 19.90 34.05 -52.96
C VAL A 16 19.03 32.97 -52.33
N MET A 17 19.13 31.70 -52.68
CA MET A 17 18.42 30.59 -52.01
C MET A 17 19.35 29.57 -51.34
N GLY A 18 20.53 30.00 -50.88
CA GLY A 18 21.51 29.16 -50.21
C GLY A 18 21.70 29.52 -48.72
N GLY A 19 20.67 30.10 -48.07
CA GLY A 19 20.83 30.53 -46.68
C GLY A 19 19.54 30.39 -45.90
N ALA A 20 19.46 29.35 -45.09
CA ALA A 20 18.56 29.13 -43.94
C ALA A 20 17.73 27.84 -43.98
N VAL A 21 18.37 26.71 -44.23
CA VAL A 21 17.88 25.46 -43.62
C VAL A 21 18.88 25.09 -42.53
N LEU A 22 19.02 25.93 -41.52
CA LEU A 22 19.43 25.47 -40.22
C LEU A 22 18.27 24.65 -39.69
N SER A 23 18.27 23.37 -40.06
CA SER A 23 17.46 22.36 -39.45
C SER A 23 17.70 22.44 -37.93
N ASN A 24 16.75 23.03 -37.21
CA ASN A 24 16.60 22.77 -35.81
C ASN A 24 16.27 21.26 -35.68
N THR A 25 17.27 20.42 -35.78
CA THR A 25 17.25 19.12 -35.15
C THR A 25 17.24 19.43 -33.64
N ALA A 26 16.07 19.79 -33.15
CA ALA A 26 15.77 19.61 -31.73
C ALA A 26 15.99 18.11 -31.51
N TRP A 27 17.20 17.78 -31.07
CA TRP A 27 17.46 16.49 -30.47
C TRP A 27 16.40 16.40 -29.38
N ALA A 28 15.39 15.58 -29.59
CA ALA A 28 14.52 15.14 -28.51
C ALA A 28 15.47 14.45 -27.53
N GLN A 29 15.98 15.22 -26.59
CA GLN A 29 16.71 14.69 -25.44
C GLN A 29 15.73 13.73 -24.80
N THR A 30 15.91 12.45 -25.03
CA THR A 30 15.18 11.41 -24.29
C THR A 30 15.46 11.73 -22.84
N LYS A 31 14.46 12.32 -22.17
CA LYS A 31 14.59 12.65 -20.75
C LYS A 31 14.93 11.34 -20.05
N GLU A 32 16.11 11.30 -19.46
CA GLU A 32 16.52 10.15 -18.66
C GLU A 32 15.45 9.87 -17.64
N THR A 33 14.95 8.61 -17.60
CA THR A 33 13.90 8.20 -16.67
C THR A 33 14.52 7.46 -15.49
N LEU A 34 13.95 7.68 -14.32
CA LEU A 34 14.30 7.00 -13.08
C LEU A 34 13.26 5.92 -12.82
N LYS A 35 13.65 4.66 -12.99
CA LYS A 35 12.74 3.52 -12.97
C LYS A 35 12.57 2.93 -11.59
N PHE A 36 11.35 2.49 -11.27
CA PHE A 36 11.09 1.60 -10.15
C PHE A 36 9.95 0.62 -10.48
N GLY A 37 9.90 -0.49 -9.75
CA GLY A 37 8.89 -1.51 -9.93
C GLY A 37 7.72 -1.36 -8.96
N LEU A 38 6.52 -1.80 -9.40
CA LEU A 38 5.35 -1.96 -8.55
C LEU A 38 4.70 -3.32 -8.84
N ALA A 39 4.82 -4.27 -7.91
CA ALA A 39 4.27 -5.61 -8.02
C ALA A 39 3.02 -5.73 -7.13
N MET A 40 1.83 -5.63 -7.73
CA MET A 40 0.54 -5.50 -7.03
C MET A 40 -0.55 -6.35 -7.70
N PRO A 41 -1.61 -6.78 -7.00
CA PRO A 41 -2.72 -7.50 -7.60
C PRO A 41 -3.59 -6.58 -8.45
N LEU A 42 -3.59 -6.78 -9.75
CA LEU A 42 -4.46 -6.10 -10.70
C LEU A 42 -5.62 -6.98 -11.16
N SER A 43 -5.52 -8.27 -10.93
CA SER A 43 -6.56 -9.27 -11.19
C SER A 43 -6.70 -10.23 -10.01
N GLY A 44 -7.67 -11.15 -10.07
CA GLY A 44 -7.96 -12.09 -8.98
C GLY A 44 -8.81 -11.48 -7.85
N SER A 45 -8.88 -12.17 -6.71
CA SER A 45 -9.77 -11.81 -5.59
C SER A 45 -9.44 -10.48 -4.91
N GLN A 46 -8.21 -9.99 -5.06
CA GLN A 46 -7.75 -8.74 -4.46
C GLN A 46 -7.68 -7.57 -5.46
N ALA A 47 -8.13 -7.76 -6.69
CA ALA A 47 -8.04 -6.78 -7.77
C ALA A 47 -8.67 -5.42 -7.40
N LEU A 48 -9.83 -5.44 -6.74
CA LEU A 48 -10.53 -4.21 -6.36
C LEU A 48 -9.68 -3.28 -5.48
N TYR A 49 -8.89 -3.87 -4.57
CA TYR A 49 -8.01 -3.10 -3.68
C TYR A 49 -6.70 -2.76 -4.35
N GLY A 50 -6.13 -3.72 -5.05
CA GLY A 50 -4.88 -3.52 -5.79
C GLY A 50 -5.00 -2.45 -6.87
N ALA A 51 -6.09 -2.42 -7.61
CA ALA A 51 -6.34 -1.40 -8.64
C ALA A 51 -6.37 0.03 -8.06
N ASP A 52 -7.07 0.24 -6.94
CA ASP A 52 -7.12 1.54 -6.28
C ASP A 52 -5.75 1.96 -5.73
N GLN A 53 -5.01 1.02 -5.17
CA GLN A 53 -3.66 1.25 -4.67
C GLN A 53 -2.69 1.62 -5.81
N VAL A 54 -2.73 0.89 -6.92
CA VAL A 54 -1.93 1.22 -8.12
C VAL A 54 -2.31 2.58 -8.69
N LYS A 55 -3.60 2.92 -8.75
CA LYS A 55 -4.06 4.24 -9.18
C LYS A 55 -3.54 5.36 -8.29
N ALA A 56 -3.51 5.17 -6.97
CA ALA A 56 -2.92 6.12 -6.04
C ALA A 56 -1.42 6.34 -6.34
N ALA A 57 -0.66 5.27 -6.57
CA ALA A 57 0.74 5.36 -6.96
C ALA A 57 0.93 6.05 -8.32
N GLN A 58 0.06 5.78 -9.31
CA GLN A 58 0.08 6.46 -10.61
C GLN A 58 -0.16 7.98 -10.46
N TRP A 59 -1.09 8.39 -9.59
CA TRP A 59 -1.31 9.80 -9.32
C TRP A 59 -0.10 10.46 -8.66
N ALA A 60 0.55 9.77 -7.72
CA ALA A 60 1.78 10.27 -7.11
C ALA A 60 2.91 10.47 -8.13
N VAL A 61 3.12 9.50 -9.03
CA VAL A 61 4.10 9.62 -10.13
C VAL A 61 3.76 10.80 -11.04
N ALA A 62 2.49 10.95 -11.41
CA ALA A 62 2.05 12.09 -12.23
C ALA A 62 2.28 13.43 -11.53
N ASP A 63 1.96 13.52 -10.23
CA ASP A 63 2.14 14.73 -9.43
C ASP A 63 3.63 15.09 -9.24
N ILE A 64 4.50 14.09 -9.05
CA ILE A 64 5.96 14.28 -8.99
C ILE A 64 6.48 14.78 -10.35
N ASN A 65 6.07 14.14 -11.44
CA ASN A 65 6.52 14.47 -12.78
C ASN A 65 6.02 15.84 -13.24
N ALA A 66 4.79 16.23 -12.88
CA ALA A 66 4.24 17.55 -13.17
C ALA A 66 5.02 18.68 -12.47
N LYS A 67 5.62 18.38 -11.31
CA LYS A 67 6.50 19.31 -10.56
C LYS A 67 7.96 19.33 -11.07
N GLY A 68 8.22 18.69 -12.22
CA GLY A 68 9.57 18.64 -12.83
C GLY A 68 10.31 17.33 -12.58
N GLY A 69 9.70 16.35 -11.95
CA GLY A 69 10.31 15.06 -11.63
C GLY A 69 11.35 15.14 -10.52
N VAL A 70 12.32 14.25 -10.56
CA VAL A 70 13.45 14.21 -9.63
C VAL A 70 14.64 14.88 -10.31
N ASN A 71 14.99 16.10 -9.89
CA ASN A 71 16.09 16.89 -10.46
C ASN A 71 16.02 17.00 -12.00
N GLY A 72 14.80 17.18 -12.56
CA GLY A 72 14.57 17.30 -14.00
C GLY A 72 14.35 15.98 -14.75
N LYS A 73 14.56 14.82 -14.10
CA LYS A 73 14.33 13.49 -14.67
C LYS A 73 12.94 13.00 -14.32
N GLN A 74 12.28 12.33 -15.26
CA GLN A 74 10.95 11.76 -15.03
C GLN A 74 11.04 10.47 -14.21
N LEU A 75 10.11 10.27 -13.27
CA LEU A 75 9.94 9.01 -12.57
C LEU A 75 9.07 8.07 -13.42
N GLU A 76 9.52 6.86 -13.65
CA GLU A 76 8.83 5.82 -14.42
C GLU A 76 8.51 4.62 -13.52
N MET A 77 7.23 4.27 -13.44
CA MET A 77 6.74 3.14 -12.64
C MET A 77 6.35 1.98 -13.56
N ILE A 78 6.99 0.83 -13.39
CA ILE A 78 6.69 -0.41 -14.09
C ILE A 78 5.78 -1.26 -13.20
N VAL A 79 4.53 -1.47 -13.66
CA VAL A 79 3.50 -2.19 -12.87
C VAL A 79 3.34 -3.60 -13.40
N LEU A 80 3.42 -4.59 -12.51
CA LEU A 80 3.21 -6.00 -12.82
C LEU A 80 2.17 -6.62 -11.88
N ASP A 81 1.30 -7.47 -12.45
CA ASP A 81 0.23 -8.15 -11.73
C ASP A 81 0.74 -9.36 -10.95
N THR A 82 0.44 -9.40 -9.67
CA THR A 82 0.77 -10.53 -8.78
C THR A 82 -0.44 -11.38 -8.43
N GLN A 83 -1.66 -10.92 -8.69
CA GLN A 83 -2.91 -11.54 -8.25
C GLN A 83 -2.98 -11.83 -6.73
N ALA A 84 -2.10 -11.21 -5.94
CA ALA A 84 -1.82 -11.56 -4.53
C ALA A 84 -1.38 -13.03 -4.35
N ASP A 85 -0.84 -13.64 -5.41
CA ASP A 85 -0.31 -15.01 -5.44
C ASP A 85 1.22 -14.99 -5.33
N PRO A 86 1.82 -15.78 -4.41
CA PRO A 86 3.27 -15.83 -4.22
C PRO A 86 4.06 -16.20 -5.47
N GLN A 87 3.57 -17.18 -6.26
CA GLN A 87 4.30 -17.64 -7.45
C GLN A 87 4.27 -16.60 -8.57
N LEU A 88 3.12 -15.92 -8.76
CA LEU A 88 3.00 -14.83 -9.72
C LEU A 88 3.83 -13.62 -9.25
N GLY A 89 3.88 -13.35 -7.95
CA GLY A 89 4.79 -12.36 -7.35
C GLY A 89 6.25 -12.63 -7.68
N ILE A 90 6.71 -13.89 -7.53
CA ILE A 90 8.07 -14.32 -7.91
C ILE A 90 8.33 -14.03 -9.39
N ASN A 91 7.39 -14.36 -10.28
CA ASN A 91 7.56 -14.14 -11.71
C ASN A 91 7.62 -12.63 -12.05
N ALA A 92 6.75 -11.82 -11.43
CA ALA A 92 6.73 -10.38 -11.59
C ALA A 92 8.06 -9.76 -11.12
N VAL A 93 8.53 -10.07 -9.91
CA VAL A 93 9.76 -9.50 -9.37
C VAL A 93 10.99 -9.94 -10.14
N LYS A 94 11.08 -11.21 -10.58
CA LYS A 94 12.16 -11.65 -11.50
C LYS A 94 12.22 -10.80 -12.77
N ARG A 95 11.07 -10.46 -13.36
CA ARG A 95 11.04 -9.59 -14.53
C ARG A 95 11.54 -8.18 -14.18
N LEU A 96 11.05 -7.58 -13.08
CA LEU A 96 11.49 -6.25 -12.64
C LEU A 96 13.00 -6.17 -12.41
N THR A 97 13.59 -7.22 -11.78
CA THR A 97 15.02 -7.19 -11.42
C THR A 97 15.93 -7.55 -12.60
N SER A 98 15.57 -8.53 -13.46
CA SER A 98 16.47 -9.07 -14.49
C SER A 98 16.20 -8.59 -15.91
N VAL A 99 15.02 -8.05 -16.20
CA VAL A 99 14.65 -7.52 -17.52
C VAL A 99 14.53 -6.01 -17.49
N ASP A 100 13.71 -5.50 -16.56
CA ASP A 100 13.45 -4.06 -16.45
C ASP A 100 14.58 -3.34 -15.69
N ASN A 101 15.44 -4.09 -14.96
CA ASN A 101 16.61 -3.63 -14.20
C ASN A 101 16.30 -2.49 -13.24
N VAL A 102 15.19 -2.61 -12.50
CA VAL A 102 14.81 -1.62 -11.50
C VAL A 102 15.68 -1.75 -10.24
N PRO A 103 16.19 -0.65 -9.64
CA PRO A 103 17.00 -0.71 -8.42
C PRO A 103 16.14 -0.84 -7.14
N VAL A 104 14.85 -0.57 -7.24
CA VAL A 104 13.88 -0.64 -6.15
C VAL A 104 12.52 -1.05 -6.68
N PHE A 105 11.78 -1.84 -5.90
CA PHE A 105 10.38 -2.15 -6.18
C PHE A 105 9.53 -2.09 -4.91
N ILE A 106 8.25 -1.80 -5.12
CA ILE A 106 7.22 -1.77 -4.09
C ILE A 106 6.35 -3.01 -4.26
N THR A 107 6.02 -3.66 -3.15
CA THR A 107 5.06 -4.77 -3.12
C THR A 107 4.23 -4.77 -1.84
N ALA A 108 3.18 -5.59 -1.81
CA ALA A 108 2.27 -5.75 -0.68
C ALA A 108 1.77 -7.20 -0.59
N TRP A 109 0.90 -7.47 0.38
CA TRP A 109 0.44 -8.82 0.77
C TRP A 109 1.55 -9.71 1.32
N SER A 110 1.44 -10.08 2.59
CA SER A 110 2.49 -10.74 3.36
C SER A 110 3.07 -11.99 2.70
N ALA A 111 2.21 -12.83 2.10
CA ALA A 111 2.65 -14.03 1.40
C ALA A 111 3.50 -13.72 0.15
N VAL A 112 3.15 -12.65 -0.59
CA VAL A 112 3.91 -12.20 -1.77
C VAL A 112 5.24 -11.61 -1.34
N VAL A 113 5.24 -10.68 -0.36
CA VAL A 113 6.46 -10.07 0.21
C VAL A 113 7.45 -11.15 0.66
N LYS A 114 7.00 -12.13 1.45
CA LYS A 114 7.84 -13.24 1.90
C LYS A 114 8.41 -14.07 0.74
N ALA A 115 7.60 -14.32 -0.28
CA ALA A 115 8.01 -15.15 -1.42
C ALA A 115 9.04 -14.46 -2.32
N VAL A 116 9.01 -13.12 -2.45
CA VAL A 116 9.93 -12.38 -3.32
C VAL A 116 11.19 -11.89 -2.61
N ALA A 117 11.19 -11.84 -1.29
CA ALA A 117 12.34 -11.42 -0.48
C ALA A 117 13.67 -12.12 -0.81
N PRO A 118 13.71 -13.44 -1.08
CA PRO A 118 14.96 -14.11 -1.52
C PRO A 118 15.51 -13.54 -2.84
N ILE A 119 14.65 -13.07 -3.75
CA ILE A 119 15.08 -12.43 -5.00
C ILE A 119 15.66 -11.07 -4.71
N ALA A 120 14.99 -10.24 -3.92
CA ALA A 120 15.44 -8.92 -3.49
C ALA A 120 16.86 -9.00 -2.87
N ASN A 121 17.07 -9.92 -1.94
CA ASN A 121 18.37 -10.12 -1.27
C ASN A 121 19.45 -10.65 -2.22
N ARG A 122 19.14 -11.64 -3.07
CA ARG A 122 20.10 -12.23 -4.03
C ARG A 122 20.55 -11.19 -5.06
N ASP A 123 19.60 -10.45 -5.63
CA ASP A 123 19.85 -9.52 -6.72
C ASP A 123 20.26 -8.12 -6.20
N LYS A 124 20.27 -7.94 -4.87
CA LYS A 124 20.55 -6.67 -4.19
C LYS A 124 19.67 -5.53 -4.70
N VAL A 125 18.39 -5.79 -4.87
CA VAL A 125 17.36 -4.81 -5.26
C VAL A 125 16.52 -4.49 -4.02
N LEU A 126 16.31 -3.20 -3.73
CA LEU A 126 15.55 -2.78 -2.56
C LEU A 126 14.07 -3.13 -2.72
N GLU A 127 13.55 -3.95 -1.81
CA GLU A 127 12.12 -4.21 -1.65
C GLU A 127 11.52 -3.30 -0.59
N LEU A 128 10.53 -2.49 -0.98
CA LEU A 128 9.71 -1.70 -0.07
C LEU A 128 8.35 -2.38 0.09
N SER A 129 8.13 -3.00 1.23
CA SER A 129 6.83 -3.58 1.59
C SER A 129 5.87 -2.51 2.04
N VAL A 130 4.77 -2.32 1.30
CA VAL A 130 3.76 -1.30 1.55
C VAL A 130 2.40 -1.96 1.72
N GLY A 131 1.91 -2.04 2.96
CA GLY A 131 0.58 -2.60 3.23
C GLY A 131 0.54 -4.10 3.58
N ALA A 132 1.69 -4.77 3.73
CA ALA A 132 1.79 -6.08 4.34
C ALA A 132 2.12 -5.93 5.82
N ASN A 133 1.46 -6.69 6.70
CA ASN A 133 1.58 -6.49 8.15
C ASN A 133 2.13 -7.70 8.93
N SER A 134 2.56 -8.78 8.26
CA SER A 134 3.20 -9.92 8.94
C SER A 134 4.47 -9.47 9.70
N PRO A 135 4.62 -9.82 10.99
CA PRO A 135 5.81 -9.50 11.78
C PRO A 135 7.11 -10.02 11.21
N ASP A 136 7.06 -11.14 10.47
CA ASP A 136 8.25 -11.77 9.90
C ASP A 136 8.89 -10.94 8.78
N ILE A 137 8.17 -9.98 8.19
CA ILE A 137 8.70 -9.12 7.14
C ILE A 137 9.97 -8.41 7.59
N ALA A 138 10.04 -7.99 8.84
CA ALA A 138 11.22 -7.34 9.41
C ALA A 138 12.48 -8.25 9.50
N LYS A 139 12.34 -9.55 9.24
CA LYS A 139 13.42 -10.54 9.35
C LYS A 139 13.83 -11.14 7.99
N LEU A 140 13.29 -10.62 6.88
CA LEU A 140 13.45 -11.22 5.56
C LEU A 140 14.78 -10.89 4.87
N GLY A 141 15.68 -10.18 5.54
CA GLY A 141 17.03 -9.88 5.05
C GLY A 141 17.27 -8.41 4.75
N ASP A 142 18.49 -8.11 4.34
CA ASP A 142 19.04 -6.75 4.28
C ASP A 142 18.41 -5.83 3.24
N TYR A 143 17.73 -6.38 2.24
CA TYR A 143 17.12 -5.62 1.15
C TYR A 143 15.60 -5.52 1.25
N VAL A 144 15.00 -5.96 2.35
CA VAL A 144 13.55 -5.89 2.60
C VAL A 144 13.24 -4.92 3.73
N TYR A 145 12.48 -3.89 3.45
CA TYR A 145 12.05 -2.88 4.44
C TYR A 145 10.55 -2.67 4.35
N THR A 146 9.89 -2.58 5.50
CA THR A 146 8.50 -2.14 5.52
C THR A 146 8.40 -0.63 5.66
N THR A 147 7.43 -0.04 4.98
CA THR A 147 7.00 1.36 5.20
C THR A 147 5.66 1.42 5.90
N PHE A 148 5.07 0.27 6.16
CA PHE A 148 3.77 0.07 6.79
C PHE A 148 3.96 -0.59 8.16
N PRO A 149 3.29 -0.12 9.23
CA PRO A 149 3.38 -0.74 10.55
C PRO A 149 2.94 -2.20 10.52
N LEU A 150 3.71 -3.05 11.17
CA LEU A 150 3.43 -4.49 11.25
C LEU A 150 2.36 -4.78 12.31
N ALA A 151 1.84 -6.00 12.31
CA ALA A 151 0.75 -6.42 13.21
C ALA A 151 1.07 -6.27 14.69
N GLU A 152 2.36 -6.25 15.08
CA GLU A 152 2.75 -5.96 16.46
C GLU A 152 2.32 -4.56 16.91
N VAL A 153 2.18 -3.60 15.98
CA VAL A 153 1.71 -2.25 16.29
C VAL A 153 0.19 -2.19 16.19
N ASP A 154 -0.36 -2.60 15.05
CA ASP A 154 -1.78 -2.53 14.71
C ASP A 154 -2.65 -3.35 15.68
N VAL A 155 -2.43 -4.65 15.67
CA VAL A 155 -3.27 -5.61 16.41
C VAL A 155 -3.02 -5.55 17.92
N SER A 156 -1.77 -5.30 18.35
CA SER A 156 -1.45 -5.16 19.78
C SER A 156 -2.16 -3.98 20.42
N GLY A 157 -2.16 -2.84 19.71
CA GLY A 157 -2.88 -1.65 20.18
C GLY A 157 -4.36 -1.93 20.39
N LEU A 158 -5.00 -2.57 19.39
CA LEU A 158 -6.41 -2.94 19.45
C LEU A 158 -6.70 -3.95 20.58
N ALA A 159 -5.91 -5.00 20.72
CA ALA A 159 -6.11 -6.02 21.75
C ALA A 159 -6.00 -5.44 23.16
N LYS A 160 -4.98 -4.62 23.41
CA LYS A 160 -4.79 -3.91 24.67
C LYS A 160 -5.98 -2.98 24.96
N TYR A 161 -6.36 -2.15 24.00
CA TYR A 161 -7.51 -1.24 24.12
C TYR A 161 -8.81 -1.98 24.44
N THR A 162 -9.03 -3.13 23.79
CA THR A 162 -10.22 -3.97 24.02
C THR A 162 -10.35 -4.40 25.47
N HIS A 163 -9.27 -4.80 26.12
CA HIS A 163 -9.31 -5.20 27.53
C HIS A 163 -9.28 -3.97 28.46
N THR A 164 -8.28 -3.08 28.31
CA THR A 164 -8.00 -2.04 29.32
C THR A 164 -8.98 -0.88 29.26
N THR A 165 -9.48 -0.52 28.09
CA THR A 165 -10.36 0.66 27.90
C THR A 165 -11.81 0.27 27.68
N LEU A 166 -12.09 -0.73 26.82
CA LEU A 166 -13.46 -1.23 26.66
C LEU A 166 -13.93 -2.16 27.79
N GLY A 167 -13.02 -2.56 28.68
CA GLY A 167 -13.31 -3.39 29.85
C GLY A 167 -13.71 -4.83 29.53
N LYS A 168 -13.45 -5.33 28.30
CA LYS A 168 -13.84 -6.67 27.87
C LYS A 168 -12.95 -7.72 28.51
N LYS A 169 -13.55 -8.69 29.19
CA LYS A 169 -12.85 -9.76 29.91
C LYS A 169 -12.70 -11.02 29.06
N THR A 170 -13.64 -11.28 28.16
CA THR A 170 -13.61 -12.44 27.27
C THR A 170 -13.73 -12.04 25.82
N ALA A 171 -12.93 -12.68 24.96
CA ALA A 171 -12.97 -12.49 23.52
C ALA A 171 -13.01 -13.82 22.77
N ALA A 172 -13.69 -13.86 21.62
CA ALA A 172 -13.44 -14.85 20.61
C ALA A 172 -12.58 -14.26 19.51
N VAL A 173 -11.75 -15.08 18.89
CA VAL A 173 -10.92 -14.72 17.74
C VAL A 173 -11.28 -15.64 16.59
N MET A 174 -11.70 -15.07 15.47
CA MET A 174 -11.85 -15.77 14.19
C MET A 174 -10.80 -15.24 13.22
N TYR A 175 -10.18 -16.09 12.44
CA TYR A 175 -9.12 -15.65 11.55
C TYR A 175 -9.02 -16.45 10.26
N ILE A 176 -8.66 -15.75 9.18
CA ILE A 176 -8.37 -16.36 7.90
C ILE A 176 -7.06 -17.14 8.00
N ASN A 177 -7.03 -18.36 7.45
CA ASN A 177 -5.86 -19.23 7.51
C ASN A 177 -4.83 -18.87 6.42
N ASN A 178 -4.22 -17.71 6.58
CA ASN A 178 -3.04 -17.25 5.84
C ASN A 178 -2.06 -16.56 6.80
N ASP A 179 -0.87 -16.17 6.30
CA ASP A 179 0.18 -15.60 7.14
C ASP A 179 -0.29 -14.42 8.00
N SER A 180 -0.97 -13.43 7.42
CA SER A 180 -1.43 -12.26 8.16
C SER A 180 -2.55 -12.59 9.15
N GLY A 181 -3.41 -13.55 8.80
CA GLY A 181 -4.50 -14.00 9.65
C GLY A 181 -3.99 -14.76 10.87
N VAL A 182 -3.16 -15.76 10.64
CA VAL A 182 -2.59 -16.60 11.71
C VAL A 182 -1.74 -15.78 12.68
N GLU A 183 -0.81 -14.96 12.15
CA GLU A 183 0.10 -14.17 12.97
C GLU A 183 -0.63 -13.05 13.72
N GLY A 184 -1.54 -12.32 13.05
CA GLY A 184 -2.33 -11.28 13.68
C GLY A 184 -3.24 -11.82 14.78
N ALA A 185 -3.92 -12.95 14.55
CA ALA A 185 -4.74 -13.61 15.56
C ALA A 185 -3.94 -14.05 16.80
N ALA A 186 -2.72 -14.60 16.57
CA ALA A 186 -1.83 -14.99 17.65
C ALA A 186 -1.38 -13.80 18.49
N ILE A 187 -1.08 -12.66 17.84
CA ILE A 187 -0.75 -11.40 18.53
C ILE A 187 -1.95 -10.91 19.34
N TYR A 188 -3.15 -10.83 18.75
CA TYR A 188 -4.34 -10.41 19.46
C TYR A 188 -4.54 -11.24 20.73
N LYS A 189 -4.54 -12.58 20.59
CA LYS A 189 -4.70 -13.51 21.71
C LYS A 189 -3.63 -13.26 22.79
N SER A 190 -2.37 -13.25 22.41
CA SER A 190 -1.25 -13.06 23.36
C SER A 190 -1.33 -11.74 24.13
N VAL A 191 -1.62 -10.63 23.43
CA VAL A 191 -1.69 -9.30 24.04
C VAL A 191 -2.94 -9.15 24.90
N PHE A 192 -4.09 -9.63 24.45
CA PHE A 192 -5.35 -9.60 25.19
C PHE A 192 -5.24 -10.41 26.51
N GLU A 193 -4.65 -11.60 26.45
CA GLU A 193 -4.44 -12.46 27.63
C GLU A 193 -3.38 -11.89 28.59
N LYS A 194 -2.28 -11.33 28.08
CA LYS A 194 -1.29 -10.61 28.90
C LYS A 194 -1.87 -9.38 29.61
N ALA A 195 -2.87 -8.74 29.02
CA ALA A 195 -3.57 -7.62 29.63
C ALA A 195 -4.56 -8.06 30.73
N GLY A 196 -4.83 -9.36 30.88
CA GLY A 196 -5.76 -9.93 31.90
C GLY A 196 -7.06 -10.45 31.33
N GLY A 197 -7.27 -10.40 30.01
CA GLY A 197 -8.42 -10.97 29.33
C GLY A 197 -8.28 -12.50 29.14
N LYS A 198 -9.33 -13.13 28.58
CA LYS A 198 -9.34 -14.55 28.23
C LYS A 198 -9.91 -14.73 26.83
N VAL A 199 -9.16 -15.40 25.93
CA VAL A 199 -9.70 -15.84 24.65
C VAL A 199 -10.42 -17.16 24.86
N VAL A 200 -11.77 -17.16 24.68
CA VAL A 200 -12.66 -18.29 24.97
C VAL A 200 -12.99 -19.11 23.74
N ALA A 201 -12.75 -18.60 22.54
CA ALA A 201 -12.83 -19.34 21.27
C ALA A 201 -11.74 -18.82 20.32
N TYR A 202 -11.11 -19.71 19.55
CA TYR A 202 -10.04 -19.37 18.64
C TYR A 202 -10.17 -20.23 17.38
N GLU A 203 -10.79 -19.68 16.33
CA GLU A 203 -11.25 -20.45 15.19
C GLU A 203 -10.68 -19.93 13.87
N ALA A 204 -10.00 -20.83 13.15
CA ALA A 204 -9.52 -20.55 11.80
C ALA A 204 -10.60 -20.85 10.76
N TYR A 205 -10.58 -20.14 9.63
CA TYR A 205 -11.35 -20.47 8.44
C TYR A 205 -10.46 -20.42 7.18
N ASP A 206 -10.84 -21.21 6.18
CA ASP A 206 -10.09 -21.31 4.93
C ASP A 206 -10.11 -19.99 4.13
N THR A 207 -9.06 -19.72 3.37
CA THR A 207 -8.93 -18.51 2.52
C THR A 207 -9.99 -18.40 1.42
N LYS A 208 -10.64 -19.52 1.08
CA LYS A 208 -11.73 -19.60 0.09
C LYS A 208 -13.07 -19.89 0.71
N ALA A 209 -13.18 -19.86 2.05
CA ALA A 209 -14.44 -20.13 2.74
C ALA A 209 -15.49 -19.08 2.39
N THR A 210 -16.70 -19.55 2.12
CA THR A 210 -17.93 -18.75 2.01
C THR A 210 -18.93 -19.07 3.11
N GLU A 211 -18.68 -20.16 3.86
CA GLU A 211 -19.49 -20.66 4.96
C GLU A 211 -18.68 -20.70 6.26
N PHE A 212 -19.18 -20.03 7.29
CA PHE A 212 -18.52 -19.85 8.59
C PHE A 212 -19.32 -20.43 9.76
N THR A 213 -20.46 -21.04 9.46
CA THR A 213 -21.42 -21.56 10.46
C THR A 213 -20.77 -22.44 11.51
N GLY A 214 -19.91 -23.38 11.12
CA GLY A 214 -19.24 -24.29 12.06
C GLY A 214 -18.38 -23.59 13.10
N ALA A 215 -17.57 -22.61 12.68
CA ALA A 215 -16.74 -21.80 13.57
C ALA A 215 -17.63 -20.86 14.43
N LEU A 216 -18.63 -20.24 13.83
CA LEU A 216 -19.55 -19.32 14.52
C LEU A 216 -20.39 -20.03 15.60
N LEU A 217 -20.78 -21.30 15.42
CA LEU A 217 -21.45 -22.07 16.46
C LEU A 217 -20.56 -22.31 17.69
N LYS A 218 -19.27 -22.54 17.50
CA LYS A 218 -18.30 -22.66 18.60
C LYS A 218 -18.13 -21.32 19.32
N VAL A 219 -18.00 -20.22 18.56
CA VAL A 219 -17.97 -18.86 19.11
C VAL A 219 -19.22 -18.57 19.93
N ARG A 220 -20.42 -18.95 19.43
CA ARG A 220 -21.69 -18.77 20.13
C ARG A 220 -21.75 -19.57 21.44
N ALA A 221 -21.31 -20.83 21.41
CA ALA A 221 -21.25 -21.66 22.62
C ALA A 221 -20.28 -21.11 23.68
N ALA A 222 -19.18 -20.48 23.27
CA ALA A 222 -18.22 -19.86 24.17
C ALA A 222 -18.70 -18.52 24.78
N ASN A 223 -19.75 -17.92 24.24
CA ASN A 223 -20.40 -16.68 24.70
C ASN A 223 -19.41 -15.54 25.05
N PRO A 224 -18.58 -15.08 24.13
CA PRO A 224 -17.61 -14.00 24.38
C PRO A 224 -18.29 -12.64 24.54
N GLU A 225 -17.64 -11.70 25.23
CA GLU A 225 -18.11 -10.30 25.32
C GLU A 225 -17.79 -9.47 24.06
N ILE A 226 -16.81 -9.90 23.26
CA ILE A 226 -16.41 -9.28 22.00
C ILE A 226 -15.87 -10.35 21.04
N ILE A 227 -16.04 -10.12 19.74
CA ILE A 227 -15.49 -10.99 18.71
C ILE A 227 -14.46 -10.20 17.89
N HIS A 228 -13.21 -10.67 17.87
CA HIS A 228 -12.19 -10.17 16.98
C HIS A 228 -12.14 -11.02 15.72
N ILE A 229 -12.18 -10.37 14.55
CA ILE A 229 -12.07 -11.04 13.25
C ILE A 229 -10.78 -10.53 12.57
N GLN A 230 -9.79 -11.42 12.47
CA GLN A 230 -8.55 -11.18 11.74
C GLN A 230 -8.71 -11.71 10.31
N GLY A 231 -9.53 -10.99 9.51
CA GLY A 231 -9.89 -11.36 8.15
C GLY A 231 -9.47 -10.30 7.13
N LEU A 232 -9.75 -10.57 5.87
CA LEU A 232 -9.57 -9.61 4.78
C LEU A 232 -10.90 -8.90 4.49
N VAL A 233 -10.86 -7.84 3.70
CA VAL A 233 -12.07 -7.11 3.31
C VAL A 233 -13.03 -8.00 2.49
N SER A 234 -12.49 -9.00 1.78
CA SER A 234 -13.28 -9.94 0.97
C SER A 234 -14.19 -10.86 1.78
N ASP A 235 -13.79 -11.23 2.99
CA ASP A 235 -14.46 -12.23 3.84
C ASP A 235 -15.15 -11.61 5.06
N LEU A 236 -14.60 -10.53 5.60
CA LEU A 236 -15.12 -9.86 6.80
C LEU A 236 -16.64 -9.58 6.77
N PRO A 237 -17.22 -9.01 5.69
CA PRO A 237 -18.67 -8.78 5.64
C PRO A 237 -19.47 -10.08 5.69
N GLN A 238 -19.01 -11.15 5.03
CA GLN A 238 -19.69 -12.44 5.01
C GLN A 238 -19.69 -13.09 6.41
N VAL A 239 -18.53 -13.06 7.10
CA VAL A 239 -18.41 -13.55 8.48
C VAL A 239 -19.38 -12.81 9.40
N ILE A 240 -19.42 -11.47 9.35
CA ILE A 240 -20.32 -10.67 10.19
C ILE A 240 -21.78 -10.91 9.85
N ALA A 241 -22.14 -11.00 8.57
CA ALA A 241 -23.51 -11.28 8.16
C ALA A 241 -24.01 -12.63 8.70
N GLN A 242 -23.25 -13.70 8.54
CA GLN A 242 -23.58 -15.02 9.07
C GLN A 242 -23.61 -15.04 10.61
N MET A 243 -22.70 -14.28 11.25
CA MET A 243 -22.71 -14.08 12.70
C MET A 243 -24.05 -13.49 13.18
N ARG A 244 -24.55 -12.45 12.51
CA ARG A 244 -25.84 -11.83 12.83
C ARG A 244 -27.02 -12.77 12.57
N GLN A 245 -27.00 -13.56 11.48
CA GLN A 245 -28.01 -14.57 11.18
C GLN A 245 -28.11 -15.66 12.27
N LEU A 246 -26.97 -16.02 12.87
CA LEU A 246 -26.92 -16.97 13.99
C LEU A 246 -27.27 -16.35 15.36
N GLY A 247 -27.68 -15.07 15.39
CA GLY A 247 -28.10 -14.39 16.62
C GLY A 247 -26.96 -13.86 17.47
N LEU A 248 -25.71 -13.89 16.98
CA LEU A 248 -24.55 -13.31 17.65
C LEU A 248 -24.56 -11.78 17.50
N GLN A 249 -24.84 -11.06 18.59
CA GLN A 249 -24.96 -9.60 18.62
C GLN A 249 -23.74 -8.90 19.23
N GLN A 250 -22.73 -9.66 19.61
CA GLN A 250 -21.51 -9.11 20.18
C GLN A 250 -20.88 -8.05 19.26
N ARG A 251 -20.26 -7.04 19.89
CA ARG A 251 -19.46 -6.07 19.16
C ARG A 251 -18.29 -6.76 18.46
N VAL A 252 -18.00 -6.33 17.24
CA VAL A 252 -16.90 -6.87 16.44
C VAL A 252 -15.75 -5.88 16.44
N SER A 253 -14.53 -6.38 16.54
CA SER A 253 -13.32 -5.64 16.26
C SER A 253 -12.52 -6.32 15.14
N THR A 254 -11.85 -5.52 14.34
CA THR A 254 -10.94 -6.01 13.29
C THR A 254 -9.77 -5.03 13.11
N TYR A 255 -8.73 -5.45 12.45
CA TYR A 255 -7.56 -4.64 12.17
C TYR A 255 -7.76 -3.72 10.94
N SER A 256 -6.72 -3.04 10.51
CA SER A 256 -6.78 -2.00 9.48
C SER A 256 -7.35 -2.45 8.12
N ALA A 257 -7.34 -3.76 7.79
CA ALA A 257 -8.01 -4.26 6.60
C ALA A 257 -9.53 -3.99 6.60
N GLY A 258 -10.16 -3.93 7.77
CA GLY A 258 -11.59 -3.62 7.90
C GLY A 258 -11.95 -2.15 7.68
N TYR A 259 -10.99 -1.23 7.64
CA TYR A 259 -11.22 0.18 7.35
C TYR A 259 -11.45 0.38 5.84
N ASN A 260 -12.62 0.00 5.40
CA ASN A 260 -13.00 0.08 3.99
C ASN A 260 -14.50 0.40 3.86
N PRO A 261 -14.88 1.42 3.07
CA PRO A 261 -16.29 1.76 2.83
C PRO A 261 -17.14 0.59 2.32
N LYS A 262 -16.56 -0.34 1.57
CA LYS A 262 -17.24 -1.55 1.09
C LYS A 262 -17.74 -2.45 2.22
N VAL A 263 -17.07 -2.46 3.36
CA VAL A 263 -17.52 -3.21 4.55
C VAL A 263 -18.85 -2.64 5.03
N ILE A 264 -18.98 -1.33 5.12
CA ILE A 264 -20.23 -0.66 5.51
C ILE A 264 -21.31 -0.86 4.44
N GLU A 265 -20.96 -0.67 3.17
CA GLU A 265 -21.90 -0.84 2.04
C GLU A 265 -22.52 -2.24 2.03
N GLN A 266 -21.74 -3.28 2.26
CA GLN A 266 -22.21 -4.67 2.25
C GLN A 266 -22.98 -5.08 3.51
N LEU A 267 -22.61 -4.51 4.65
CA LEU A 267 -23.21 -4.87 5.93
C LEU A 267 -24.41 -4.00 6.31
N GLY A 268 -24.50 -2.77 5.79
CA GLY A 268 -25.53 -1.83 6.21
C GLY A 268 -25.55 -1.65 7.73
N ALA A 269 -26.71 -1.81 8.35
CA ALA A 269 -26.89 -1.70 9.80
C ALA A 269 -26.07 -2.74 10.61
N ALA A 270 -25.69 -3.87 10.03
CA ALA A 270 -24.87 -4.87 10.71
C ALA A 270 -23.42 -4.41 10.97
N ALA A 271 -22.98 -3.32 10.33
CA ALA A 271 -21.69 -2.70 10.57
C ALA A 271 -21.65 -1.81 11.83
N GLU A 272 -22.82 -1.41 12.36
CA GLU A 272 -22.87 -0.48 13.50
C GLU A 272 -22.07 -1.00 14.70
N GLY A 273 -21.26 -0.10 15.29
CA GLY A 273 -20.39 -0.41 16.40
C GLY A 273 -19.15 -1.22 16.05
N LEU A 274 -18.90 -1.60 14.77
CA LEU A 274 -17.67 -2.24 14.34
C LEU A 274 -16.48 -1.36 14.73
N ILE A 275 -15.46 -1.95 15.37
CA ILE A 275 -14.21 -1.27 15.69
C ILE A 275 -13.15 -1.70 14.68
N VAL A 276 -12.50 -0.71 14.07
CA VAL A 276 -11.38 -0.96 13.14
C VAL A 276 -10.18 -0.11 13.54
N THR A 277 -8.99 -0.56 13.19
CA THR A 277 -7.80 0.28 13.28
C THR A 277 -7.55 1.01 11.97
N SER A 278 -6.84 2.12 12.03
CA SER A 278 -6.20 2.77 10.90
C SER A 278 -4.75 3.08 11.26
N LEU A 279 -3.84 2.83 10.33
CA LEU A 279 -2.41 3.09 10.48
C LEU A 279 -1.98 4.37 9.73
N ALA A 280 -2.96 5.11 9.21
CA ALA A 280 -2.75 6.38 8.53
C ALA A 280 -3.68 7.45 9.14
N PRO A 281 -3.25 8.71 9.12
CA PRO A 281 -4.05 9.82 9.64
C PRO A 281 -5.36 9.98 8.86
N GLY A 282 -6.39 10.48 9.54
CA GLY A 282 -7.64 10.88 8.94
C GLY A 282 -7.58 12.29 8.33
N VAL A 283 -8.74 12.73 7.80
CA VAL A 283 -8.87 14.07 7.21
C VAL A 283 -8.61 15.19 8.23
N SER A 284 -9.00 14.97 9.49
CA SER A 284 -8.76 15.92 10.58
C SER A 284 -7.29 16.09 10.95
N ASP A 285 -6.49 15.06 10.71
CA ASP A 285 -5.09 15.01 11.14
C ASP A 285 -4.12 15.44 10.02
N ASN A 286 -4.54 15.28 8.76
CA ASN A 286 -3.77 15.68 7.58
C ASN A 286 -4.68 16.21 6.46
N PRO A 287 -4.63 17.49 6.12
CA PRO A 287 -5.49 18.11 5.09
C PRO A 287 -5.25 17.53 3.69
N ASN A 288 -4.06 16.98 3.40
CA ASN A 288 -3.78 16.34 2.11
C ASN A 288 -4.68 15.11 1.90
N VAL A 289 -5.04 14.40 2.98
CA VAL A 289 -5.96 13.27 2.92
C VAL A 289 -7.35 13.70 2.42
N GLY A 290 -7.85 14.84 2.90
CA GLY A 290 -9.12 15.41 2.42
C GLY A 290 -9.06 15.78 0.93
N ALA A 291 -8.00 16.44 0.51
CA ALA A 291 -7.78 16.77 -0.91
C ALA A 291 -7.69 15.51 -1.80
N PHE A 292 -6.98 14.48 -1.34
CA PHE A 292 -6.88 13.19 -2.04
C PHE A 292 -8.25 12.50 -2.17
N ILE A 293 -9.04 12.44 -1.10
CA ILE A 293 -10.39 11.85 -1.12
C ILE A 293 -11.31 12.62 -2.08
N ASN A 294 -11.25 13.95 -2.09
CA ASN A 294 -12.05 14.77 -2.99
C ASN A 294 -11.66 14.54 -4.46
N ARG A 295 -10.35 14.55 -4.76
CA ARG A 295 -9.84 14.18 -6.09
C ARG A 295 -10.33 12.80 -6.53
N TRP A 296 -10.36 11.84 -5.60
CA TRP A 296 -10.86 10.49 -5.87
C TRP A 296 -12.36 10.48 -6.18
N LYS A 297 -13.17 11.18 -5.37
CA LYS A 297 -14.62 11.31 -5.59
C LYS A 297 -14.93 11.98 -6.93
N ASP A 298 -14.14 12.99 -7.33
CA ASP A 298 -14.32 13.68 -8.60
C ASP A 298 -14.01 12.75 -9.78
N ALA A 299 -12.98 11.94 -9.69
CA ALA A 299 -12.55 11.01 -10.74
C ALA A 299 -13.40 9.74 -10.80
N GLU A 300 -13.70 9.12 -9.65
CA GLU A 300 -14.26 7.77 -9.55
C GLU A 300 -15.69 7.72 -9.03
N LYS A 301 -16.26 8.87 -8.63
CA LYS A 301 -17.60 9.00 -8.02
C LYS A 301 -17.80 8.18 -6.74
N ARG A 302 -16.72 7.80 -6.09
CA ARG A 302 -16.67 7.06 -4.82
C ARG A 302 -15.41 7.41 -4.04
N VAL A 303 -15.28 6.92 -2.82
CA VAL A 303 -14.01 6.94 -2.07
C VAL A 303 -13.13 5.75 -2.48
N PRO A 304 -11.80 5.79 -2.27
CA PRO A 304 -10.94 4.64 -2.56
C PRO A 304 -11.24 3.47 -1.62
N ASN A 305 -11.10 2.26 -2.15
CA ASN A 305 -11.14 1.05 -1.33
C ASN A 305 -9.85 0.94 -0.51
N GLY A 306 -9.96 0.63 0.79
CA GLY A 306 -8.80 0.49 1.66
C GLY A 306 -8.02 1.79 1.83
N LEU A 307 -8.66 2.81 2.36
CA LEU A 307 -8.09 4.16 2.55
C LEU A 307 -6.68 4.18 3.15
N PRO A 308 -6.35 3.45 4.24
CA PRO A 308 -5.00 3.50 4.78
C PRO A 308 -3.96 3.05 3.75
N TYR A 309 -4.25 1.97 3.04
CA TYR A 309 -3.32 1.38 2.08
C TYR A 309 -3.14 2.26 0.83
N THR A 310 -4.21 2.89 0.33
CA THR A 310 -4.10 3.82 -0.81
C THR A 310 -3.25 5.05 -0.46
N GLN A 311 -3.30 5.53 0.78
CA GLN A 311 -2.44 6.61 1.27
C GLN A 311 -0.96 6.20 1.25
N TYR A 312 -0.64 5.00 1.74
CA TYR A 312 0.73 4.48 1.71
C TYR A 312 1.23 4.24 0.30
N LEU A 313 0.36 3.77 -0.60
CA LEU A 313 0.73 3.57 -2.01
C LEU A 313 0.89 4.90 -2.77
N TYR A 314 0.19 5.95 -2.37
CA TYR A 314 0.48 7.31 -2.86
C TYR A 314 1.85 7.80 -2.37
N ASP A 315 2.22 7.53 -1.13
CA ASP A 315 3.49 7.91 -0.54
C ASP A 315 4.70 7.12 -1.08
N GLY A 316 4.48 5.89 -1.54
CA GLY A 316 5.55 5.02 -2.04
C GLY A 316 6.44 5.66 -3.12
N PRO A 317 5.87 6.22 -4.22
CA PRO A 317 6.64 6.94 -5.23
C PRO A 317 7.37 8.19 -4.70
N TYR A 318 6.82 8.89 -3.70
CA TYR A 318 7.52 10.01 -3.06
C TYR A 318 8.75 9.53 -2.29
N LEU A 319 8.63 8.42 -1.56
CA LEU A 319 9.80 7.81 -0.90
C LEU A 319 10.86 7.41 -1.94
N VAL A 320 10.48 6.75 -3.01
CA VAL A 320 11.40 6.38 -4.11
C VAL A 320 12.07 7.63 -4.70
N ALA A 321 11.32 8.71 -4.90
CA ALA A 321 11.87 9.98 -5.39
C ALA A 321 12.91 10.57 -4.43
N GLU A 322 12.67 10.53 -3.10
CA GLU A 322 13.66 10.99 -2.11
C GLU A 322 14.92 10.14 -2.11
N LEU A 323 14.80 8.81 -2.30
CA LEU A 323 15.97 7.93 -2.44
C LEU A 323 16.80 8.31 -3.67
N TYR A 324 16.16 8.56 -4.81
CA TYR A 324 16.85 9.02 -6.02
C TYR A 324 17.51 10.40 -5.83
N LYS A 325 16.82 11.35 -5.19
CA LYS A 325 17.43 12.67 -4.87
C LYS A 325 18.72 12.52 -4.06
N TRP A 326 18.70 11.64 -3.06
CA TRP A 326 19.88 11.38 -2.24
C TRP A 326 21.02 10.76 -3.06
N ILE A 327 20.72 9.77 -3.92
CA ILE A 327 21.70 9.12 -4.81
C ILE A 327 22.35 10.15 -5.73
N GLU A 328 21.57 10.99 -6.40
CA GLU A 328 22.07 12.00 -7.32
C GLU A 328 22.90 13.07 -6.61
N LYS A 329 22.45 13.55 -5.43
CA LYS A 329 23.20 14.47 -4.59
C LYS A 329 24.58 13.94 -4.22
N ASN A 330 24.69 12.63 -4.00
CA ASN A 330 25.94 11.95 -3.65
C ASN A 330 26.70 11.43 -4.87
N LYS A 331 26.22 11.70 -6.10
CA LYS A 331 26.84 11.26 -7.37
C LYS A 331 27.06 9.75 -7.45
N LEU A 332 26.13 8.97 -6.92
CA LEU A 332 26.17 7.52 -6.90
C LEU A 332 25.35 6.93 -8.06
N PRO A 333 25.70 5.74 -8.57
CA PRO A 333 24.85 5.04 -9.55
C PRO A 333 23.54 4.57 -8.92
N ALA A 334 22.47 4.54 -9.71
CA ALA A 334 21.15 4.09 -9.29
C ALA A 334 21.10 2.55 -9.22
N THR A 335 21.67 1.98 -8.15
CA THR A 335 21.67 0.54 -7.85
C THR A 335 20.83 0.27 -6.61
N GLY A 336 20.33 -0.97 -6.44
CA GLY A 336 19.58 -1.36 -5.25
C GLY A 336 20.40 -1.19 -3.96
N GLU A 337 21.72 -1.43 -4.02
CA GLU A 337 22.62 -1.18 -2.89
C GLU A 337 22.63 0.30 -2.47
N ASN A 338 22.69 1.21 -3.44
CA ASN A 338 22.66 2.65 -3.17
C ASN A 338 21.24 3.12 -2.78
N MET A 339 20.16 2.51 -3.29
CA MET A 339 18.79 2.74 -2.80
C MET A 339 18.67 2.36 -1.33
N ARG A 340 19.15 1.17 -0.95
CA ARG A 340 19.19 0.75 0.44
C ARG A 340 20.05 1.69 1.30
N LYS A 341 21.24 2.06 0.82
CA LYS A 341 22.12 3.00 1.53
C LYS A 341 21.45 4.35 1.75
N ALA A 342 20.73 4.88 0.75
CA ALA A 342 19.95 6.11 0.88
C ALA A 342 18.90 5.97 1.98
N LEU A 343 18.11 4.89 1.95
CA LEU A 343 17.05 4.61 2.92
C LEU A 343 17.58 4.62 4.37
N ILE A 344 18.63 3.86 4.64
CA ILE A 344 19.18 3.70 6.00
C ILE A 344 20.04 4.89 6.45
N THR A 345 20.51 5.75 5.53
CA THR A 345 21.28 6.96 5.87
C THR A 345 20.35 8.12 6.19
N VAL A 346 19.31 8.32 5.37
CA VAL A 346 18.33 9.40 5.59
C VAL A 346 17.46 9.08 6.81
N LYS A 347 17.00 7.86 6.94
CA LYS A 347 16.15 7.31 8.03
C LYS A 347 14.80 8.01 8.24
N ASN A 348 14.75 9.33 8.10
CA ASN A 348 13.55 10.14 8.37
C ASN A 348 13.07 10.80 7.08
N PHE A 349 11.83 10.54 6.71
CA PHE A 349 11.19 11.08 5.51
C PHE A 349 9.86 11.71 5.88
N GLU A 350 9.52 12.85 5.26
CA GLU A 350 8.20 13.46 5.35
C GLU A 350 7.40 13.10 4.10
N LEU A 351 6.32 12.35 4.29
CA LEU A 351 5.50 11.82 3.21
C LEU A 351 4.14 12.53 3.18
N PRO A 352 3.59 12.82 1.99
CA PRO A 352 2.44 13.71 1.87
C PRO A 352 1.16 13.19 2.55
N MET A 353 0.92 11.89 2.57
CA MET A 353 -0.32 11.32 3.12
C MET A 353 -0.15 10.81 4.55
N THR A 354 0.91 10.05 4.80
CA THR A 354 1.08 9.35 6.08
C THR A 354 2.01 10.09 7.06
N GLY A 355 2.55 11.24 6.65
CA GLY A 355 3.43 12.07 7.47
C GLY A 355 4.81 11.46 7.66
N GLY A 356 5.44 11.73 8.80
CA GLY A 356 6.78 11.27 9.12
C GLY A 356 6.93 9.75 9.03
N LEU A 357 7.94 9.31 8.29
CA LEU A 357 8.37 7.93 8.23
C LEU A 357 9.77 7.83 8.83
N GLN A 358 9.92 7.09 9.91
CA GLN A 358 11.20 6.75 10.49
C GLN A 358 11.50 5.27 10.25
N VAL A 359 12.58 5.00 9.52
CA VAL A 359 13.05 3.65 9.23
C VAL A 359 13.92 3.17 10.38
N GLY A 360 13.47 2.13 11.10
CA GLY A 360 14.20 1.49 12.18
C GLY A 360 15.36 0.61 11.67
N GLU A 361 16.37 0.41 12.52
CA GLU A 361 17.47 -0.54 12.24
C GLU A 361 16.97 -1.99 12.19
N ASP A 362 15.84 -2.24 12.82
CA ASP A 362 15.13 -3.53 12.82
C ASP A 362 14.17 -3.69 11.62
N HIS A 363 14.28 -2.83 10.61
CA HIS A 363 13.46 -2.80 9.38
C HIS A 363 11.96 -2.50 9.61
N ARG A 364 11.60 -2.02 10.81
CA ARG A 364 10.24 -1.65 11.18
C ARG A 364 10.01 -0.14 11.11
N VAL A 365 8.74 0.20 11.10
CA VAL A 365 8.28 1.58 11.28
C VAL A 365 7.27 1.64 12.41
N ASN A 366 7.39 2.66 13.24
CA ASN A 366 6.44 2.95 14.31
C ASN A 366 5.57 4.14 13.91
N LYS A 367 4.26 3.95 13.98
CA LYS A 367 3.27 5.00 13.73
C LYS A 367 2.13 4.89 14.74
N PRO A 368 1.41 5.99 15.02
CA PRO A 368 0.20 5.92 15.85
C PRO A 368 -0.84 4.97 15.25
N VAL A 369 -1.59 4.31 16.11
CA VAL A 369 -2.76 3.52 15.73
C VAL A 369 -4.00 4.35 16.02
N TYR A 370 -4.76 4.65 14.99
CA TYR A 370 -6.06 5.31 15.09
C TYR A 370 -7.14 4.24 15.19
N LEU A 371 -7.99 4.33 16.20
CA LEU A 371 -9.16 3.48 16.34
C LEU A 371 -10.37 4.24 15.81
N LEU A 372 -11.14 3.57 14.98
CA LEU A 372 -12.38 4.07 14.42
C LEU A 372 -13.52 3.13 14.80
N THR A 373 -14.73 3.65 14.84
CA THR A 373 -15.94 2.83 14.94
C THR A 373 -16.93 3.22 13.85
N VAL A 374 -17.85 2.35 13.53
CA VAL A 374 -18.97 2.70 12.66
C VAL A 374 -20.08 3.30 13.51
N ASP A 375 -20.48 4.51 13.17
CA ASP A 375 -21.63 5.23 13.73
C ASP A 375 -22.46 5.82 12.59
N LYS A 376 -23.75 5.52 12.55
CA LYS A 376 -24.69 5.96 11.49
C LYS A 376 -24.15 5.68 10.07
N GLY A 377 -23.58 4.48 9.89
CA GLY A 377 -23.07 4.04 8.61
C GLY A 377 -21.78 4.75 8.13
N GLN A 378 -21.02 5.36 9.04
CA GLN A 378 -19.76 6.03 8.73
C GLN A 378 -18.68 5.63 9.73
N PHE A 379 -17.43 5.57 9.26
CA PHE A 379 -16.29 5.47 10.16
C PHE A 379 -16.04 6.79 10.85
N VAL A 380 -16.10 6.79 12.18
CA VAL A 380 -15.81 7.96 13.02
C VAL A 380 -14.64 7.68 13.98
N PRO A 381 -13.85 8.68 14.35
CA PRO A 381 -12.77 8.50 15.32
C PRO A 381 -13.29 7.97 16.66
N LEU A 382 -12.59 7.00 17.24
CA LEU A 382 -12.89 6.43 18.56
C LEU A 382 -11.77 6.74 19.56
N ALA A 383 -10.51 6.53 19.20
CA ALA A 383 -9.33 6.81 20.00
C ALA A 383 -8.05 6.85 19.16
N THR A 384 -6.96 7.37 19.74
CA THR A 384 -5.61 7.26 19.18
C THR A 384 -4.70 6.60 20.19
N ILE A 385 -3.99 5.55 19.79
CA ILE A 385 -2.99 4.85 20.59
C ILE A 385 -1.62 5.27 20.08
N LYS A 386 -0.80 5.81 20.98
CA LYS A 386 0.58 6.24 20.70
C LYS A 386 1.56 5.17 21.11
#